data_5f5e993d7d4cc2fc34ffdd8010ddfddb
#
_entry.id   5f5e993d7d4cc2fc34ffdd8010ddfddb
#
_cell.length_a   1.000
_cell.length_b   1.000
_cell.length_c   1.000
_cell.angle_alpha   90.00
_cell.angle_beta   90.00
_cell.angle_gamma   90.00
#
_symmetry.space_group_name_H-M   'P 1'
#
loop_
_entity.id
_entity.type
_entity.pdbx_description
1 polymer ?
#
loop_
_entity_poly.entity_id
_entity_poly.type
_entity_poly.pdbx_seq_one_letter_code
_entity_poly.pdbx_strand_id
1 'polypeptide(L)' 'MNARAYVLIETAVGKTKAVVTSLKKMEGVKSVDTVTGPYDVIAIVEAGNLNDVGDIITSRIHTIEGISRTVTCLVV' A
#
# COMPACT_ATOMS: atom_id res chain seq x y z
N MET A 1 -1.79 -21.01 -1.85
CA MET A 1 -0.60 -20.13 -1.92
C MET A 1 -1.02 -18.69 -1.80
N ASN A 2 -0.26 -17.90 -1.07
CA ASN A 2 -0.57 -16.48 -0.93
C ASN A 2 0.02 -15.69 -2.11
N ALA A 3 -0.72 -14.69 -2.55
CA ALA A 3 -0.22 -13.70 -3.47
C ALA A 3 0.29 -12.49 -2.68
N ARG A 4 1.33 -11.84 -3.19
CA ARG A 4 1.98 -10.72 -2.52
C ARG A 4 2.29 -9.61 -3.52
N ALA A 5 2.17 -8.38 -3.06
CA ALA A 5 2.55 -7.21 -3.83
C ALA A 5 3.28 -6.20 -2.95
N TYR A 6 4.23 -5.50 -3.56
CA TYR A 6 4.84 -4.31 -2.97
C TYR A 6 4.13 -3.11 -3.57
N VAL A 7 3.62 -2.23 -2.72
CA VAL A 7 2.94 -1.02 -3.16
C VAL A 7 3.81 0.18 -2.79
N LEU A 8 4.30 0.86 -3.81
CA LEU A 8 5.13 2.06 -3.66
C LEU A 8 4.19 3.26 -3.68
N ILE A 9 4.23 4.06 -2.62
CA ILE A 9 3.22 5.10 -2.40
C ILE A 9 3.87 6.46 -2.31
N GLU A 10 3.35 7.39 -3.10
CA GLU A 10 3.69 8.80 -3.01
C GLU A 10 2.55 9.51 -2.29
N THR A 11 2.89 10.26 -1.23
CA THR A 11 1.90 10.95 -0.42
C THR A 11 1.92 12.44 -0.67
N ALA A 12 0.78 13.09 -0.45
CA ALA A 12 0.70 14.55 -0.47
C ALA A 12 1.48 15.13 0.71
N VAL A 13 1.93 16.37 0.56
CA VAL A 13 2.70 17.08 1.58
C VAL A 13 1.95 17.09 2.91
N GLY A 14 2.61 16.65 3.98
CA GLY A 14 2.04 16.63 5.33
C GLY A 14 1.09 15.44 5.59
N LYS A 15 0.90 14.53 4.64
CA LYS A 15 -0.07 13.44 4.77
C LYS A 15 0.58 12.08 5.02
N THR A 16 1.89 11.97 4.98
CA THR A 16 2.58 10.67 5.08
C THR A 16 2.19 9.91 6.35
N LYS A 17 2.19 10.58 7.49
CA LYS A 17 1.90 9.94 8.77
C LYS A 17 0.46 9.42 8.84
N ALA A 18 -0.50 10.19 8.34
CA ALA A 18 -1.89 9.77 8.31
C ALA A 18 -2.10 8.58 7.37
N VAL A 19 -1.42 8.57 6.23
CA VAL A 19 -1.46 7.46 5.28
C VAL A 19 -0.90 6.18 5.92
N VAL A 20 0.25 6.28 6.57
CA VAL A 20 0.87 5.15 7.27
C VAL A 20 -0.07 4.58 8.34
N THR A 21 -0.69 5.45 9.13
CA THR A 21 -1.62 5.05 10.18
C THR A 21 -2.81 4.29 9.58
N SER A 22 -3.37 4.77 8.48
CA SER A 22 -4.49 4.10 7.80
C SER A 22 -4.08 2.74 7.24
N LEU A 23 -2.90 2.66 6.63
CA LEU A 23 -2.41 1.39 6.07
C LEU A 23 -2.18 0.34 7.13
N LYS A 24 -1.63 0.72 8.28
CA LYS A 24 -1.34 -0.23 9.37
C LYS A 24 -2.59 -0.88 9.95
N LYS A 25 -3.75 -0.26 9.79
CA LYS A 25 -5.03 -0.79 10.26
C LYS A 25 -5.70 -1.72 9.28
N MET A 26 -5.21 -1.81 8.05
CA MET A 26 -5.84 -2.60 7.01
C MET A 26 -5.50 -4.07 7.11
N GLU A 27 -6.53 -4.90 7.02
CA GLU A 27 -6.35 -6.33 6.86
C GLU A 27 -5.70 -6.60 5.49
N GLY A 28 -4.72 -7.49 5.47
CA GLY A 28 -3.99 -7.81 4.25
C GLY A 28 -2.72 -6.99 4.05
N VAL A 29 -2.57 -5.89 4.75
CA VAL A 29 -1.33 -5.10 4.75
C VAL A 29 -0.40 -5.67 5.82
N LYS A 30 0.68 -6.29 5.39
CA LYS A 30 1.59 -7.02 6.28
C LYS A 30 2.66 -6.14 6.89
N SER A 31 3.12 -5.15 6.16
CA SER A 31 4.08 -4.18 6.67
C SER A 31 3.94 -2.85 5.95
N VAL A 32 4.35 -1.80 6.64
CA VAL A 32 4.33 -0.44 6.10
C VAL A 32 5.60 0.25 6.59
N ASP A 33 6.40 0.73 5.67
CA ASP A 33 7.62 1.47 5.99
C ASP A 33 7.59 2.84 5.36
N THR A 34 7.96 3.86 6.14
CA THR A 34 8.24 5.18 5.60
C THR A 34 9.67 5.16 5.08
N VAL A 35 9.87 5.62 3.86
CA VAL A 35 11.17 5.55 3.19
C VAL A 35 11.57 6.91 2.64
N THR A 36 12.83 7.02 2.26
CA THR A 36 13.33 8.18 1.52
C THR A 36 13.59 7.79 0.08
N GLY A 37 13.46 8.74 -0.83
CA GLY A 37 13.68 8.51 -2.26
C GLY A 37 12.50 8.97 -3.08
N PRO A 38 12.25 8.36 -4.24
CA PRO A 38 11.16 8.80 -5.13
C PRO A 38 9.77 8.50 -4.58
N TYR A 39 9.66 7.65 -3.56
CA TYR A 39 8.40 7.33 -2.89
C TYR A 39 8.53 7.62 -1.40
N ASP A 40 7.39 7.79 -0.75
CA ASP A 40 7.34 8.13 0.68
C ASP A 40 7.08 6.92 1.56
N VAL A 41 6.34 5.94 1.05
CA VAL A 41 5.91 4.77 1.82
C VAL A 41 5.98 3.54 0.93
N ILE A 42 6.41 2.42 1.50
CA ILE A 42 6.31 1.10 0.85
C ILE A 42 5.49 0.20 1.75
N ALA A 43 4.44 -0.39 1.19
CA ALA A 43 3.59 -1.34 1.90
C ALA A 43 3.69 -2.71 1.24
N ILE A 44 3.61 -3.76 2.05
CA ILE A 44 3.53 -5.13 1.56
C ILE A 44 2.11 -5.61 1.79
N VAL A 45 1.45 -6.05 0.72
CA VAL A 45 0.08 -6.56 0.75
C VAL A 45 0.10 -8.03 0.42
N GLU A 46 -0.60 -8.84 1.21
CA GLU A 46 -0.74 -10.28 0.98
C GLU A 46 -2.19 -10.68 1.10
N ALA A 47 -2.59 -11.61 0.25
CA ALA A 47 -3.90 -12.23 0.32
C ALA A 47 -3.84 -13.64 -0.26
N GLY A 48 -4.93 -14.39 -0.17
CA GLY A 48 -4.97 -15.78 -0.60
C GLY A 48 -4.77 -15.97 -2.11
N ASN A 49 -5.10 -14.96 -2.90
CA ASN A 49 -4.98 -15.02 -4.35
C ASN A 49 -4.77 -13.62 -4.91
N LEU A 50 -4.44 -13.57 -6.20
CA LEU A 50 -4.14 -12.33 -6.90
C LEU A 50 -5.33 -11.36 -6.96
N ASN A 51 -6.54 -11.89 -7.14
CA ASN A 51 -7.74 -11.05 -7.20
C ASN A 51 -7.96 -10.32 -5.88
N ASP A 52 -7.75 -11.00 -4.76
CA ASP A 52 -7.91 -10.39 -3.44
C ASP A 52 -6.86 -9.32 -3.18
N VAL A 53 -5.63 -9.54 -3.64
CA VAL A 53 -4.58 -8.50 -3.58
C VAL A 53 -5.02 -7.27 -4.37
N GLY A 54 -5.52 -7.48 -5.59
CA GLY A 54 -6.02 -6.40 -6.42
C GLY A 54 -7.15 -5.62 -5.76
N ASP A 55 -8.09 -6.31 -5.11
CA ASP A 55 -9.20 -5.68 -4.42
C ASP A 55 -8.73 -4.83 -3.23
N ILE A 56 -7.77 -5.32 -2.45
CA ILE A 56 -7.21 -4.53 -1.35
C ILE A 56 -6.61 -3.23 -1.89
N ILE A 57 -5.86 -3.32 -2.98
CA ILE A 57 -5.21 -2.14 -3.54
C ILE A 57 -6.22 -1.16 -4.12
N THR A 58 -7.14 -1.63 -4.97
CA THR A 58 -8.06 -0.74 -5.67
C THR A 58 -9.20 -0.23 -4.79
N SER A 59 -9.72 -1.07 -3.91
CA SER A 59 -10.90 -0.72 -3.12
C SER A 59 -10.57 -0.09 -1.78
N ARG A 60 -9.37 -0.31 -1.25
CA ARG A 60 -9.00 0.17 0.08
C ARG A 60 -7.82 1.13 0.06
N ILE A 61 -6.70 0.75 -0.57
CA ILE A 61 -5.52 1.60 -0.57
C ILE A 61 -5.75 2.86 -1.41
N HIS A 62 -6.28 2.71 -2.62
CA HIS A 62 -6.53 3.85 -3.51
C HIS A 62 -7.54 4.84 -2.97
N THR A 63 -8.33 4.47 -1.97
CA THR A 63 -9.32 5.36 -1.36
C THR A 63 -8.79 6.13 -0.15
N ILE A 64 -7.57 5.86 0.28
CA ILE A 64 -6.97 6.59 1.41
C ILE A 64 -6.69 8.02 1.01
N GLU A 65 -7.22 8.96 1.80
CA GLU A 65 -6.94 10.38 1.60
C GLU A 65 -5.47 10.66 1.90
N GLY A 66 -4.83 11.44 1.04
CA GLY A 66 -3.42 11.80 1.20
C GLY A 66 -2.48 11.03 0.30
N ILE A 67 -2.96 9.99 -0.38
CA ILE A 67 -2.17 9.29 -1.41
C ILE A 67 -2.29 10.06 -2.71
N SER A 68 -1.15 10.44 -3.29
CA SER A 68 -1.13 11.11 -4.58
C SER A 68 -0.88 10.15 -5.74
N ARG A 69 -0.10 9.09 -5.53
CA ARG A 69 0.20 8.12 -6.56
C ARG A 69 0.66 6.80 -5.96
N THR A 70 0.35 5.70 -6.62
CA THR A 70 0.84 4.38 -6.24
C THR A 70 1.40 3.65 -7.45
N VAL A 71 2.40 2.81 -7.20
CA VAL A 71 2.93 1.85 -8.17
C VAL A 71 2.91 0.49 -7.48
N THR A 72 2.30 -0.49 -8.11
CA THR A 72 2.18 -1.84 -7.56
C THR A 72 3.13 -2.78 -8.28
N CYS A 73 3.93 -3.50 -7.51
CA CYS A 73 4.83 -4.53 -8.01
C CYS A 73 4.39 -5.88 -7.47
N LEU A 74 3.87 -6.74 -8.35
CA LEU A 74 3.46 -8.08 -7.96
C LEU A 74 4.68 -8.98 -7.83
N VAL A 75 4.68 -9.80 -6.79
CA VAL A 75 5.74 -10.81 -6.62
C VAL A 75 5.41 -11.99 -7.50
N VAL A 76 6.33 -12.38 -8.35
CA VAL A 76 6.19 -13.51 -9.25
C VAL A 76 7.03 -14.71 -8.82
#